data_5d45dbba71894180d350486288813de6
#
_entry.id   5d45dbba71894180d350486288813de6
#
_cell.length_a   1.000
_cell.length_b   1.000
_cell.length_c   1.000
_cell.angle_alpha   90.00
_cell.angle_beta   90.00
_cell.angle_gamma   90.00
#
_symmetry.space_group_name_H-M   'P 1'
#
loop_
_entity.id
_entity.type
_entity.pdbx_description
1 polymer ?
#
loop_
_entity_poly.entity_id
_entity_poly.type
_entity_poly.pdbx_seq_one_letter_code
_entity_poly.pdbx_strand_id
1 'polypeptide(L)'
;MTRSVDYTALLMPVSRADIAAFKAELKASSRSRWYTAMLPTVFGVVVLVLIGIILLFVVGGFANQAISRVAQDPSPGTIGGLLFGLLGAAIPFLAIALVVRSLLGGKSWERWLRLTRFASANSMEFTPQFGNPALPGAIFSQGHGRQSINRLTSTAGRYLEIGNYRYKTGNGKEERTHDWGYLALRLDRALPHMVLDSRANNGLFGSSNLPAAFAKDQVLSLEGDFDSYFTLYCPRAYERDALYVFTPDLMALLIDNAAPFDVEIVDDWMFVYSARPFVSVDPALYQRLFHIVDTVGEKTVNQSDRYVDDKISERIDPRTGQLAPSIIAPQGKRLRRGTSIGAIIIIVVVGGFVLLPQLLGMVGMIGR
;
A
#
# COMPACT_ATOMS: atom_id res chain seq x y z
N MET A 1 -17.55 23.03 -2.65
CA MET A 1 -18.69 22.54 -1.80
C MET A 1 -18.11 21.51 -0.84
N THR A 2 -18.01 21.82 0.43
CA THR A 2 -17.57 20.89 1.48
C THR A 2 -18.54 19.70 1.53
N ARG A 3 -18.05 18.53 1.17
CA ARG A 3 -18.83 17.29 1.19
C ARG A 3 -19.08 16.92 2.65
N SER A 4 -20.36 16.90 3.09
CA SER A 4 -20.70 16.37 4.41
C SER A 4 -20.50 14.84 4.37
N VAL A 5 -19.47 14.35 5.02
CA VAL A 5 -19.15 12.90 5.10
C VAL A 5 -19.74 12.34 6.38
N ASP A 6 -20.52 11.27 6.26
CA ASP A 6 -21.10 10.56 7.41
C ASP A 6 -20.15 9.44 7.88
N TYR A 7 -19.52 9.64 9.05
CA TYR A 7 -18.62 8.68 9.68
C TYR A 7 -19.33 7.74 10.67
N THR A 8 -20.62 7.91 10.89
CA THR A 8 -21.40 7.18 11.92
C THR A 8 -21.28 5.67 11.72
N ALA A 9 -21.34 5.21 10.47
CA ALA A 9 -21.28 3.79 10.14
C ALA A 9 -19.96 3.10 10.56
N LEU A 10 -18.86 3.84 10.66
CA LEU A 10 -17.56 3.30 11.12
C LEU A 10 -17.55 3.06 12.64
N LEU A 11 -18.34 3.81 13.40
CA LEU A 11 -18.40 3.78 14.87
C LEU A 11 -19.53 2.89 15.41
N MET A 12 -20.59 2.67 14.62
CA MET A 12 -21.76 1.91 15.08
C MET A 12 -21.38 0.48 15.51
N PRO A 13 -21.94 0.01 16.63
CA PRO A 13 -21.77 -1.38 17.04
C PRO A 13 -22.37 -2.32 15.98
N VAL A 14 -21.70 -3.45 15.74
CA VAL A 14 -22.13 -4.47 14.79
C VAL A 14 -22.48 -5.75 15.56
N SER A 15 -23.71 -6.22 15.42
CA SER A 15 -24.17 -7.45 16.05
C SER A 15 -23.82 -8.68 15.22
N ARG A 16 -23.87 -9.88 15.84
CA ARG A 16 -23.72 -11.15 15.10
C ARG A 16 -24.85 -11.35 14.08
N ALA A 17 -26.05 -10.86 14.36
CA ALA A 17 -27.19 -10.92 13.45
C ALA A 17 -26.94 -10.05 12.20
N ASP A 18 -26.39 -8.83 12.37
CA ASP A 18 -26.02 -7.97 11.24
C ASP A 18 -25.01 -8.65 10.32
N ILE A 19 -23.99 -9.31 10.88
CA ILE A 19 -22.98 -10.04 10.09
C ILE A 19 -23.63 -11.22 9.35
N ALA A 20 -24.54 -11.94 9.98
CA ALA A 20 -25.25 -13.06 9.36
C ALA A 20 -26.13 -12.58 8.19
N ALA A 21 -26.89 -11.50 8.40
CA ALA A 21 -27.71 -10.88 7.35
C ALA A 21 -26.85 -10.40 6.17
N PHE A 22 -25.73 -9.71 6.45
CA PHE A 22 -24.80 -9.26 5.43
C PHE A 22 -24.21 -10.39 4.59
N LYS A 23 -23.84 -11.51 5.25
CA LYS A 23 -23.37 -12.71 4.54
C LYS A 23 -24.45 -13.34 3.64
N ALA A 24 -25.70 -13.37 4.11
CA ALA A 24 -26.83 -13.89 3.35
C ALA A 24 -27.10 -13.01 2.11
N GLU A 25 -27.08 -11.69 2.28
CA GLU A 25 -27.24 -10.72 1.19
C GLU A 25 -26.13 -10.89 0.12
N LEU A 26 -24.86 -11.00 0.54
CA LEU A 26 -23.73 -11.22 -0.36
C LEU A 26 -23.82 -12.55 -1.12
N LYS A 27 -24.38 -13.59 -0.47
CA LYS A 27 -24.61 -14.87 -1.11
C LYS A 27 -25.75 -14.81 -2.14
N ALA A 28 -26.79 -14.05 -1.86
CA ALA A 28 -27.93 -13.85 -2.76
C ALA A 28 -27.58 -12.95 -3.97
N SER A 29 -26.80 -11.89 -3.72
CA SER A 29 -26.22 -11.07 -4.79
C SER A 29 -25.12 -11.85 -5.47
N SER A 30 -25.09 -11.94 -6.82
CA SER A 30 -24.04 -12.65 -7.60
C SER A 30 -22.61 -12.08 -7.43
N ARG A 31 -22.36 -11.37 -6.35
CA ARG A 31 -21.03 -10.81 -5.97
C ARG A 31 -20.09 -11.89 -5.42
N SER A 32 -19.94 -13.00 -6.14
CA SER A 32 -19.10 -14.14 -5.74
C SER A 32 -17.63 -13.76 -5.46
N ARG A 33 -17.17 -12.63 -6.01
CA ARG A 33 -15.81 -12.10 -5.80
C ARG A 33 -15.44 -11.81 -4.34
N TRP A 34 -16.41 -11.53 -3.47
CA TRP A 34 -16.15 -11.32 -2.05
C TRP A 34 -15.70 -12.59 -1.34
N TYR A 35 -16.24 -13.75 -1.75
CA TYR A 35 -15.82 -15.04 -1.23
C TYR A 35 -14.43 -15.44 -1.73
N THR A 36 -14.06 -15.05 -2.96
CA THR A 36 -12.70 -15.33 -3.47
C THR A 36 -11.63 -14.58 -2.68
N ALA A 37 -11.93 -13.40 -2.13
CA ALA A 37 -11.02 -12.70 -1.23
C ALA A 37 -10.74 -13.45 0.08
N MET A 38 -11.63 -14.38 0.50
CA MET A 38 -11.46 -15.24 1.68
C MET A 38 -10.81 -16.59 1.36
N LEU A 39 -10.72 -17.00 0.11
CA LEU A 39 -10.16 -18.31 -0.29
C LEU A 39 -8.77 -18.59 0.31
N PRO A 40 -7.79 -17.65 0.27
CA PRO A 40 -6.48 -17.88 0.88
C PRO A 40 -6.56 -18.14 2.38
N THR A 41 -7.46 -17.42 3.07
CA THR A 41 -7.67 -17.58 4.51
C THR A 41 -8.28 -18.94 4.83
N VAL A 42 -9.30 -19.35 4.08
CA VAL A 42 -9.94 -20.68 4.21
C VAL A 42 -8.95 -21.80 3.94
N PHE A 43 -8.17 -21.70 2.87
CA PHE A 43 -7.11 -22.65 2.56
C PHE A 43 -6.07 -22.75 3.68
N GLY A 44 -5.60 -21.61 4.20
CA GLY A 44 -4.66 -21.57 5.33
C GLY A 44 -5.22 -22.25 6.57
N VAL A 45 -6.51 -22.04 6.89
CA VAL A 45 -7.18 -22.72 8.00
C VAL A 45 -7.24 -24.22 7.79
N VAL A 46 -7.61 -24.69 6.58
CA VAL A 46 -7.65 -26.13 6.27
C VAL A 46 -6.28 -26.76 6.45
N VAL A 47 -5.22 -26.14 5.95
CA VAL A 47 -3.84 -26.63 6.12
C VAL A 47 -3.46 -26.70 7.60
N LEU A 48 -3.78 -25.68 8.40
CA LEU A 48 -3.49 -25.66 9.84
C LEU A 48 -4.25 -26.75 10.59
N VAL A 49 -5.51 -27.02 10.22
CA VAL A 49 -6.31 -28.10 10.79
C VAL A 49 -5.68 -29.46 10.46
N LEU A 50 -5.26 -29.67 9.22
CA LEU A 50 -4.56 -30.91 8.82
C LEU A 50 -3.25 -31.10 9.59
N ILE A 51 -2.45 -30.05 9.76
CA ILE A 51 -1.24 -30.09 10.57
C ILE A 51 -1.60 -30.44 12.02
N GLY A 52 -2.66 -29.85 12.59
CA GLY A 52 -3.16 -30.17 13.92
C GLY A 52 -3.55 -31.63 14.08
N ILE A 53 -4.22 -32.23 13.09
CA ILE A 53 -4.59 -33.64 13.07
C ILE A 53 -3.31 -34.53 13.06
N ILE A 54 -2.35 -34.22 12.21
CA ILE A 54 -1.08 -34.97 12.14
C ILE A 54 -0.35 -34.90 13.48
N LEU A 55 -0.26 -33.70 14.08
CA LEU A 55 0.34 -33.53 15.40
C LEU A 55 -0.41 -34.33 16.47
N LEU A 56 -1.74 -34.42 16.40
CA LEU A 56 -2.54 -35.21 17.32
C LEU A 56 -2.14 -36.70 17.28
N PHE A 57 -1.97 -37.26 16.06
CA PHE A 57 -1.54 -38.66 15.91
C PHE A 57 -0.12 -38.89 16.45
N VAL A 58 0.80 -37.98 16.14
CA VAL A 58 2.20 -38.07 16.60
C VAL A 58 2.26 -37.97 18.14
N VAL A 59 1.60 -36.97 18.72
CA VAL A 59 1.56 -36.77 20.19
C VAL A 59 0.84 -37.93 20.87
N GLY A 60 -0.27 -38.44 20.27
CA GLY A 60 -0.98 -39.60 20.79
C GLY A 60 -0.09 -40.86 20.84
N GLY A 61 0.70 -41.08 19.80
CA GLY A 61 1.70 -42.16 19.77
C GLY A 61 2.75 -42.04 20.87
N PHE A 62 3.34 -40.84 21.02
CA PHE A 62 4.30 -40.57 22.09
C PHE A 62 3.69 -40.68 23.49
N ALA A 63 2.48 -40.15 23.69
CA ALA A 63 1.76 -40.25 24.95
C ALA A 63 1.48 -41.70 25.34
N ASN A 64 1.01 -42.53 24.41
CA ASN A 64 0.76 -43.95 24.64
C ASN A 64 2.05 -44.69 25.03
N GLN A 65 3.17 -44.41 24.37
CA GLN A 65 4.46 -44.97 24.70
C GLN A 65 4.95 -44.50 26.10
N ALA A 66 4.74 -43.21 26.43
CA ALA A 66 5.12 -42.68 27.73
C ALA A 66 4.26 -43.26 28.87
N ILE A 67 2.94 -43.41 28.63
CA ILE A 67 2.02 -44.05 29.57
C ILE A 67 2.42 -45.50 29.83
N SER A 68 2.77 -46.26 28.80
CA SER A 68 3.20 -47.65 28.96
C SER A 68 4.53 -47.76 29.74
N ARG A 69 5.45 -46.80 29.59
CA ARG A 69 6.69 -46.73 30.38
C ARG A 69 6.40 -46.44 31.86
N VAL A 70 5.52 -45.48 32.15
CA VAL A 70 5.11 -45.17 33.54
C VAL A 70 4.39 -46.37 34.17
N ALA A 71 3.62 -47.15 33.41
CA ALA A 71 2.96 -48.36 33.91
C ALA A 71 3.94 -49.48 34.23
N GLN A 72 5.06 -49.55 33.53
CA GLN A 72 6.13 -50.57 33.78
C GLN A 72 7.09 -50.15 34.87
N ASP A 73 7.43 -48.89 34.99
CA ASP A 73 8.32 -48.29 35.98
C ASP A 73 7.77 -46.93 36.43
N PRO A 74 6.99 -46.86 37.50
CA PRO A 74 6.39 -45.64 38.02
C PRO A 74 7.40 -44.79 38.84
N SER A 75 8.53 -44.46 38.24
CA SER A 75 9.54 -43.60 38.87
C SER A 75 9.20 -42.10 38.67
N PRO A 76 9.71 -41.20 39.53
CA PRO A 76 9.54 -39.76 39.37
C PRO A 76 10.04 -39.26 38.03
N GLY A 77 11.05 -39.90 37.43
CA GLY A 77 11.61 -39.54 36.13
C GLY A 77 10.67 -39.85 34.96
N THR A 78 10.03 -41.02 34.96
CA THR A 78 9.07 -41.43 33.92
C THR A 78 7.80 -40.61 34.00
N ILE A 79 7.30 -40.32 35.20
CA ILE A 79 6.15 -39.42 35.41
C ILE A 79 6.46 -37.98 34.96
N GLY A 80 7.64 -37.49 35.36
CA GLY A 80 8.11 -36.16 34.95
C GLY A 80 8.26 -36.04 33.44
N GLY A 81 8.78 -37.06 32.75
CA GLY A 81 8.89 -37.13 31.31
C GLY A 81 7.54 -37.11 30.58
N LEU A 82 6.54 -37.83 31.12
CA LEU A 82 5.16 -37.79 30.58
C LEU A 82 4.56 -36.40 30.71
N LEU A 83 4.64 -35.77 31.88
CA LEU A 83 4.11 -34.43 32.11
C LEU A 83 4.78 -33.39 31.22
N PHE A 84 6.12 -33.44 31.13
CA PHE A 84 6.86 -32.53 30.25
C PHE A 84 6.51 -32.70 28.78
N GLY A 85 6.34 -33.97 28.31
CA GLY A 85 5.91 -34.26 26.94
C GLY A 85 4.52 -33.74 26.65
N LEU A 86 3.55 -33.91 27.56
CA LEU A 86 2.19 -33.39 27.41
C LEU A 86 2.15 -31.84 27.38
N LEU A 87 2.95 -31.20 28.25
CA LEU A 87 3.05 -29.75 28.29
C LEU A 87 3.68 -29.19 26.99
N GLY A 88 4.75 -29.85 26.51
CA GLY A 88 5.40 -29.50 25.23
C GLY A 88 4.47 -29.66 24.03
N ALA A 89 3.62 -30.69 24.07
CA ALA A 89 2.60 -30.91 23.04
C ALA A 89 1.47 -29.86 23.06
N ALA A 90 1.10 -29.34 24.22
CA ALA A 90 0.02 -28.35 24.34
C ALA A 90 0.35 -27.02 23.64
N ILE A 91 1.62 -26.61 23.61
CA ILE A 91 2.07 -25.35 23.04
C ILE A 91 1.72 -25.20 21.55
N PRO A 92 2.08 -26.15 20.64
CA PRO A 92 1.74 -26.03 19.22
C PRO A 92 0.23 -26.09 18.97
N PHE A 93 -0.54 -26.87 19.74
CA PHE A 93 -2.00 -26.87 19.63
C PHE A 93 -2.62 -25.53 20.02
N LEU A 94 -2.15 -24.93 21.11
CA LEU A 94 -2.58 -23.59 21.52
C LEU A 94 -2.23 -22.56 20.45
N ALA A 95 -1.02 -22.61 19.90
CA ALA A 95 -0.59 -21.73 18.83
C ALA A 95 -1.48 -21.87 17.58
N ILE A 96 -1.75 -23.10 17.14
CA ILE A 96 -2.68 -23.37 16.02
C ILE A 96 -4.07 -22.84 16.32
N ALA A 97 -4.62 -23.10 17.51
CA ALA A 97 -5.94 -22.64 17.92
C ALA A 97 -6.03 -21.10 17.93
N LEU A 98 -5.01 -20.40 18.41
CA LEU A 98 -4.93 -18.94 18.40
C LEU A 98 -4.86 -18.39 16.97
N VAL A 99 -4.07 -19.00 16.09
CA VAL A 99 -3.97 -18.60 14.67
C VAL A 99 -5.30 -18.86 13.95
N VAL A 100 -5.92 -20.04 14.12
CA VAL A 100 -7.23 -20.36 13.54
C VAL A 100 -8.30 -19.38 14.05
N ARG A 101 -8.33 -19.10 15.38
CA ARG A 101 -9.23 -18.12 15.95
C ARG A 101 -9.01 -16.71 15.38
N SER A 102 -7.76 -16.31 15.15
CA SER A 102 -7.41 -15.03 14.52
C SER A 102 -7.87 -14.96 13.08
N LEU A 103 -7.70 -16.03 12.31
CA LEU A 103 -8.10 -16.11 10.90
C LEU A 103 -9.62 -16.21 10.72
N LEU A 104 -10.29 -17.00 11.56
CA LEU A 104 -11.75 -17.18 11.54
C LEU A 104 -12.51 -16.10 12.32
N GLY A 105 -11.79 -15.32 13.13
CA GLY A 105 -12.38 -14.25 13.93
C GLY A 105 -13.17 -13.29 13.04
N GLY A 106 -14.43 -13.00 13.40
CA GLY A 106 -15.38 -12.20 12.64
C GLY A 106 -14.95 -10.75 12.34
N LYS A 107 -13.75 -10.34 12.76
CA LYS A 107 -13.19 -8.99 12.57
C LYS A 107 -13.14 -8.54 11.10
N SER A 108 -12.90 -9.46 10.16
CA SER A 108 -12.90 -9.13 8.73
C SER A 108 -14.31 -8.84 8.22
N TRP A 109 -15.31 -9.65 8.63
CA TRP A 109 -16.70 -9.44 8.23
C TRP A 109 -17.31 -8.20 8.87
N GLU A 110 -17.02 -7.96 10.15
CA GLU A 110 -17.41 -6.74 10.84
C GLU A 110 -16.82 -5.50 10.14
N ARG A 111 -15.54 -5.51 9.85
CA ARG A 111 -14.87 -4.44 9.11
C ARG A 111 -15.50 -4.21 7.74
N TRP A 112 -15.77 -5.28 6.97
CA TRP A 112 -16.36 -5.16 5.66
C TRP A 112 -17.79 -4.63 5.71
N LEU A 113 -18.58 -5.04 6.71
CA LEU A 113 -19.93 -4.50 6.93
C LEU A 113 -19.88 -3.00 7.27
N ARG A 114 -18.98 -2.58 8.17
CA ARG A 114 -18.79 -1.16 8.50
C ARG A 114 -18.40 -0.34 7.27
N LEU A 115 -17.43 -0.84 6.48
CA LEU A 115 -16.97 -0.17 5.26
C LEU A 115 -18.06 -0.13 4.18
N THR A 116 -18.88 -1.17 4.05
CA THR A 116 -20.02 -1.18 3.13
C THR A 116 -21.05 -0.14 3.52
N ARG A 117 -21.42 -0.09 4.82
CA ARG A 117 -22.36 0.92 5.34
C ARG A 117 -21.81 2.34 5.17
N PHE A 118 -20.52 2.54 5.48
CA PHE A 118 -19.84 3.82 5.29
C PHE A 118 -19.83 4.24 3.81
N ALA A 119 -19.48 3.33 2.92
CA ALA A 119 -19.49 3.58 1.48
C ALA A 119 -20.87 3.99 0.98
N SER A 120 -21.92 3.24 1.35
CA SER A 120 -23.31 3.53 0.95
C SER A 120 -23.79 4.89 1.46
N ALA A 121 -23.47 5.26 2.72
CA ALA A 121 -23.83 6.55 3.30
C ALA A 121 -23.15 7.74 2.59
N ASN A 122 -22.01 7.50 1.90
CA ASN A 122 -21.19 8.56 1.30
C ASN A 122 -21.13 8.51 -0.22
N SER A 123 -22.10 7.88 -0.89
CA SER A 123 -22.09 7.70 -2.37
C SER A 123 -20.82 7.06 -2.88
N MET A 124 -20.37 6.00 -2.21
CA MET A 124 -19.21 5.20 -2.57
C MET A 124 -19.59 3.71 -2.66
N GLU A 125 -18.77 2.93 -3.32
CA GLU A 125 -18.83 1.48 -3.35
C GLU A 125 -17.61 0.90 -2.62
N PHE A 126 -17.85 -0.12 -1.80
CA PHE A 126 -16.79 -0.87 -1.13
C PHE A 126 -16.48 -2.18 -1.88
N THR A 127 -15.21 -2.42 -2.13
CA THR A 127 -14.69 -3.67 -2.71
C THR A 127 -13.59 -4.22 -1.80
N PRO A 128 -13.75 -5.41 -1.21
CA PRO A 128 -12.75 -6.00 -0.31
C PRO A 128 -11.40 -6.23 -0.95
N GLN A 129 -11.40 -6.69 -2.20
CA GLN A 129 -10.19 -6.98 -2.97
C GLN A 129 -10.45 -6.78 -4.46
N PHE A 130 -9.52 -6.12 -5.14
CA PHE A 130 -9.54 -5.90 -6.58
C PHE A 130 -8.16 -6.18 -7.16
N GLY A 131 -8.09 -7.16 -8.06
CA GLY A 131 -6.82 -7.59 -8.67
C GLY A 131 -6.35 -6.64 -9.76
N ASN A 132 -5.04 -6.42 -9.80
CA ASN A 132 -4.33 -5.70 -10.85
C ASN A 132 -4.96 -4.33 -11.24
N PRO A 133 -5.10 -3.38 -10.30
CA PRO A 133 -5.66 -2.07 -10.60
C PRO A 133 -4.81 -1.35 -11.64
N ALA A 134 -5.47 -0.81 -12.68
CA ALA A 134 -4.83 -0.12 -13.81
C ALA A 134 -4.74 1.40 -13.55
N LEU A 135 -4.06 1.79 -12.45
CA LEU A 135 -3.81 3.19 -12.11
C LEU A 135 -2.39 3.59 -12.55
N PRO A 136 -2.17 4.83 -13.06
CA PRO A 136 -0.88 5.23 -13.63
C PRO A 136 0.21 5.58 -12.60
N GLY A 137 -0.14 5.68 -11.31
CA GLY A 137 0.79 6.11 -10.26
C GLY A 137 1.95 5.15 -10.02
N ALA A 138 3.02 5.68 -9.43
CA ALA A 138 4.33 5.01 -9.31
C ALA A 138 4.29 3.68 -8.58
N ILE A 139 3.43 3.51 -7.57
CA ILE A 139 3.31 2.26 -6.82
C ILE A 139 2.63 1.15 -7.63
N PHE A 140 1.71 1.48 -8.56
CA PHE A 140 0.84 0.51 -9.25
C PHE A 140 1.52 -0.26 -10.38
N SER A 141 2.69 0.18 -10.82
CA SER A 141 3.48 -0.49 -11.87
C SER A 141 4.52 -1.47 -11.32
N GLN A 142 4.64 -1.61 -10.00
CA GLN A 142 5.71 -2.38 -9.36
C GLN A 142 5.35 -3.86 -9.19
N GLY A 143 6.37 -4.73 -9.31
CA GLY A 143 6.30 -6.13 -8.94
C GLY A 143 5.16 -6.94 -9.57
N HIS A 144 4.73 -7.98 -8.89
CA HIS A 144 3.66 -8.90 -9.30
C HIS A 144 2.67 -9.15 -8.15
N GLY A 145 1.60 -9.93 -8.41
CA GLY A 145 0.57 -10.19 -7.40
C GLY A 145 -0.16 -8.94 -6.91
N ARG A 146 -0.31 -7.96 -7.79
CA ARG A 146 -0.82 -6.62 -7.54
C ARG A 146 -2.31 -6.63 -7.21
N GLN A 147 -2.70 -5.98 -6.12
CA GLN A 147 -4.10 -5.92 -5.70
C GLN A 147 -4.39 -4.67 -4.83
N SER A 148 -5.58 -4.10 -5.00
CA SER A 148 -6.16 -3.15 -4.05
C SER A 148 -6.99 -3.91 -3.02
N ILE A 149 -6.89 -3.49 -1.75
CA ILE A 149 -7.54 -4.12 -0.60
C ILE A 149 -8.33 -3.05 0.15
N ASN A 150 -9.54 -3.40 0.60
CA ASN A 150 -10.46 -2.48 1.27
C ASN A 150 -10.69 -1.18 0.48
N ARG A 151 -10.98 -1.33 -0.79
CA ARG A 151 -11.13 -0.26 -1.76
C ARG A 151 -12.50 0.40 -1.63
N LEU A 152 -12.52 1.72 -1.49
CA LEU A 152 -13.69 2.60 -1.54
C LEU A 152 -13.61 3.43 -2.82
N THR A 153 -14.62 3.38 -3.67
CA THR A 153 -14.64 4.11 -4.94
C THR A 153 -15.90 4.97 -5.02
N SER A 154 -15.79 6.24 -5.40
CA SER A 154 -16.97 7.10 -5.60
C SER A 154 -17.88 6.54 -6.69
N THR A 155 -19.20 6.59 -6.45
CA THR A 155 -20.22 6.17 -7.43
C THR A 155 -20.86 7.34 -8.15
N ALA A 156 -20.62 8.56 -7.69
CA ALA A 156 -21.13 9.79 -8.25
C ALA A 156 -20.12 10.93 -8.14
N GLY A 157 -20.23 11.91 -9.03
CA GLY A 157 -19.34 13.08 -9.07
C GLY A 157 -17.94 12.74 -9.58
N ARG A 158 -16.93 13.45 -9.05
CA ARG A 158 -15.53 13.24 -9.39
C ARG A 158 -15.05 11.88 -8.90
N TYR A 159 -14.28 11.18 -9.72
CA TYR A 159 -13.70 9.90 -9.32
C TYR A 159 -12.73 10.09 -8.16
N LEU A 160 -13.02 9.40 -7.08
CA LEU A 160 -12.20 9.28 -5.89
C LEU A 160 -12.11 7.80 -5.51
N GLU A 161 -10.90 7.34 -5.23
CA GLU A 161 -10.64 5.99 -4.75
C GLU A 161 -9.71 6.05 -3.54
N ILE A 162 -10.08 5.36 -2.46
CA ILE A 162 -9.28 5.23 -1.24
C ILE A 162 -9.14 3.74 -0.94
N GLY A 163 -7.92 3.27 -0.68
CA GLY A 163 -7.69 1.87 -0.39
C GLY A 163 -6.28 1.57 0.08
N ASN A 164 -6.01 0.29 0.23
CA ASN A 164 -4.65 -0.22 0.43
C ASN A 164 -4.21 -0.96 -0.82
N TYR A 165 -2.95 -0.82 -1.17
CA TYR A 165 -2.35 -1.47 -2.32
C TYR A 165 -1.25 -2.42 -1.87
N ARG A 166 -1.28 -3.63 -2.42
CA ARG A 166 -0.28 -4.67 -2.15
C ARG A 166 0.32 -5.17 -3.44
N TYR A 167 1.63 -5.35 -3.43
CA TYR A 167 2.37 -6.04 -4.48
C TYR A 167 3.55 -6.81 -3.88
N LYS A 168 4.15 -7.69 -4.69
CA LYS A 168 5.30 -8.50 -4.29
C LYS A 168 6.47 -8.26 -5.21
N THR A 169 7.69 -8.33 -4.67
CA THR A 169 8.95 -8.26 -5.42
C THR A 169 9.83 -9.45 -5.08
N GLY A 170 10.74 -9.82 -5.97
CA GLY A 170 11.55 -11.03 -5.83
C GLY A 170 10.77 -12.30 -6.17
N ASN A 171 11.40 -13.45 -6.03
CA ASN A 171 10.83 -14.76 -6.32
C ASN A 171 11.21 -15.79 -5.25
N GLY A 172 10.32 -16.74 -5.00
CA GLY A 172 10.57 -17.86 -4.09
C GLY A 172 10.90 -17.41 -2.68
N LYS A 173 12.08 -17.80 -2.14
CA LYS A 173 12.49 -17.47 -0.76
C LYS A 173 12.81 -15.98 -0.53
N GLU A 174 13.05 -15.23 -1.58
CA GLU A 174 13.36 -13.79 -1.52
C GLU A 174 12.13 -12.92 -1.80
N GLU A 175 10.96 -13.52 -1.90
CA GLU A 175 9.72 -12.78 -2.12
C GLU A 175 9.43 -11.83 -0.94
N ARG A 176 9.25 -10.55 -1.25
CA ARG A 176 8.89 -9.51 -0.28
C ARG A 176 7.55 -8.90 -0.64
N THR A 177 6.69 -8.77 0.35
CA THR A 177 5.39 -8.10 0.22
C THR A 177 5.52 -6.64 0.62
N HIS A 178 4.96 -5.76 -0.20
CA HIS A 178 4.88 -4.32 0.03
C HIS A 178 3.42 -3.92 0.16
N ASP A 179 3.12 -3.16 1.21
CA ASP A 179 1.78 -2.65 1.51
C ASP A 179 1.80 -1.13 1.59
N TRP A 180 0.84 -0.48 0.91
CA TRP A 180 0.69 0.97 0.84
C TRP A 180 -0.74 1.36 1.15
N GLY A 181 -0.92 2.52 1.80
CA GLY A 181 -2.19 3.23 1.75
C GLY A 181 -2.19 4.16 0.56
N TYR A 182 -3.32 4.33 -0.13
CA TYR A 182 -3.42 5.28 -1.22
C TYR A 182 -4.79 5.96 -1.30
N LEU A 183 -4.77 7.20 -1.79
CA LEU A 183 -5.90 7.93 -2.30
C LEU A 183 -5.61 8.29 -3.75
N ALA A 184 -6.57 8.11 -4.66
CA ALA A 184 -6.50 8.50 -6.04
C ALA A 184 -7.67 9.42 -6.39
N LEU A 185 -7.38 10.61 -6.89
CA LEU A 185 -8.34 11.64 -7.29
C LEU A 185 -8.17 11.96 -8.78
N ARG A 186 -9.26 11.98 -9.54
CA ARG A 186 -9.25 12.39 -10.95
C ARG A 186 -9.21 13.91 -11.05
N LEU A 187 -8.29 14.42 -11.86
CA LEU A 187 -8.21 15.82 -12.24
C LEU A 187 -9.02 16.11 -13.51
N ASP A 188 -9.28 17.38 -13.82
CA ASP A 188 -10.02 17.76 -15.01
C ASP A 188 -9.15 17.66 -16.25
N ARG A 189 -7.86 17.96 -16.12
CA ARG A 189 -6.90 17.89 -17.23
C ARG A 189 -5.59 17.25 -16.78
N ALA A 190 -4.86 16.71 -17.75
CA ALA A 190 -3.54 16.17 -17.50
C ALA A 190 -2.55 17.29 -17.15
N LEU A 191 -1.70 16.99 -16.17
CA LEU A 191 -0.59 17.82 -15.73
C LEU A 191 0.74 17.08 -15.96
N PRO A 192 1.88 17.80 -16.04
CA PRO A 192 3.19 17.16 -16.08
C PRO A 192 3.39 16.24 -14.88
N HIS A 193 4.16 15.17 -15.06
CA HIS A 193 4.43 14.24 -13.97
C HIS A 193 5.27 14.92 -12.88
N MET A 194 4.71 15.09 -11.71
CA MET A 194 5.35 15.72 -10.55
C MET A 194 5.19 14.85 -9.32
N VAL A 195 6.24 14.77 -8.50
CA VAL A 195 6.23 13.98 -7.27
C VAL A 195 6.74 14.82 -6.12
N LEU A 196 5.96 14.91 -5.06
CA LEU A 196 6.33 15.46 -3.77
C LEU A 196 6.68 14.28 -2.85
N ASP A 197 7.96 14.08 -2.63
CA ASP A 197 8.50 13.09 -1.70
C ASP A 197 8.55 13.69 -0.30
N SER A 198 7.72 13.20 0.59
CA SER A 198 7.62 13.71 1.95
C SER A 198 8.84 13.36 2.78
N ARG A 199 9.46 14.36 3.40
CA ARG A 199 10.59 14.12 4.29
C ARG A 199 10.18 13.51 5.63
N ALA A 200 8.92 13.67 6.04
CA ALA A 200 8.39 13.14 7.30
C ALA A 200 8.23 11.61 7.30
N ASN A 201 8.12 10.98 6.13
CA ASN A 201 7.95 9.53 6.01
C ASN A 201 9.18 8.83 5.46
N ASN A 202 10.25 9.55 5.11
CA ASN A 202 11.50 9.01 4.57
C ASN A 202 12.23 8.12 5.58
N GLY A 203 12.98 7.15 5.06
CA GLY A 203 13.78 6.21 5.85
C GLY A 203 14.99 6.86 6.52
N LEU A 204 15.74 6.04 7.24
CA LEU A 204 17.01 6.45 7.84
C LEU A 204 17.92 7.06 6.76
N PHE A 205 18.57 8.17 7.10
CA PHE A 205 19.44 8.96 6.21
C PHE A 205 18.72 9.67 5.05
N GLY A 206 17.40 9.95 5.20
CA GLY A 206 16.64 10.71 4.20
C GLY A 206 16.40 9.99 2.88
N SER A 207 16.51 8.66 2.86
CA SER A 207 16.17 7.87 1.68
C SER A 207 14.66 7.86 1.47
N SER A 208 14.20 8.23 0.27
CA SER A 208 12.80 8.12 -0.11
C SER A 208 12.29 6.70 0.07
N ASN A 209 11.07 6.58 0.57
CA ASN A 209 10.37 5.30 0.71
C ASN A 209 9.61 4.92 -0.58
N LEU A 210 9.47 5.84 -1.53
CA LEU A 210 8.81 5.56 -2.80
C LEU A 210 9.51 4.42 -3.56
N PRO A 211 8.75 3.55 -4.24
CA PRO A 211 9.31 2.39 -4.93
C PRO A 211 10.11 2.75 -6.19
N ALA A 212 10.08 4.02 -6.59
CA ALA A 212 10.82 4.56 -7.72
C ALA A 212 11.78 5.65 -7.25
N ALA A 213 13.07 5.49 -7.49
CA ALA A 213 14.02 6.57 -7.35
C ALA A 213 13.96 7.47 -8.59
N PHE A 214 13.87 8.79 -8.38
CA PHE A 214 13.87 9.77 -9.46
C PHE A 214 15.26 10.38 -9.62
N ALA A 215 15.60 10.83 -10.83
CA ALA A 215 16.88 11.43 -11.11
C ALA A 215 17.02 12.77 -10.39
N LYS A 216 18.16 12.97 -9.70
CA LYS A 216 18.40 14.16 -8.86
C LYS A 216 18.39 15.49 -9.62
N ASP A 217 18.68 15.45 -10.91
CA ASP A 217 18.66 16.62 -11.78
C ASP A 217 17.23 17.10 -12.12
N GLN A 218 16.20 16.42 -11.60
CA GLN A 218 14.78 16.80 -11.71
C GLN A 218 14.24 17.37 -10.40
N VAL A 219 15.09 17.59 -9.40
CA VAL A 219 14.67 18.24 -8.15
C VAL A 219 14.49 19.73 -8.41
N LEU A 220 13.31 20.24 -8.10
CA LEU A 220 12.98 21.66 -8.14
C LEU A 220 12.79 22.19 -6.72
N SER A 221 13.53 23.21 -6.36
CA SER A 221 13.36 23.94 -5.11
C SER A 221 12.25 24.97 -5.25
N LEU A 222 11.36 25.04 -4.26
CA LEU A 222 10.29 26.02 -4.20
C LEU A 222 10.57 27.06 -3.11
N GLU A 223 9.82 28.14 -3.12
CA GLU A 223 10.00 29.27 -2.19
C GLU A 223 9.60 28.91 -0.74
N GLY A 224 10.16 29.66 0.21
CA GLY A 224 9.86 29.54 1.63
C GLY A 224 10.51 28.31 2.27
N ASP A 225 9.79 27.67 3.18
CA ASP A 225 10.21 26.50 3.94
C ASP A 225 9.67 25.17 3.35
N PHE A 226 9.05 25.22 2.16
CA PHE A 226 8.42 24.04 1.51
C PHE A 226 9.40 22.87 1.36
N ASP A 227 10.64 23.16 0.98
CA ASP A 227 11.71 22.18 0.85
C ASP A 227 12.10 21.49 2.17
N SER A 228 11.66 22.02 3.32
CA SER A 228 11.83 21.37 4.62
C SER A 228 10.84 20.21 4.83
N TYR A 229 9.72 20.22 4.10
CA TYR A 229 8.66 19.21 4.19
C TYR A 229 8.68 18.24 3.04
N PHE A 230 8.98 18.71 1.82
CA PHE A 230 8.93 17.91 0.61
C PHE A 230 10.18 18.10 -0.27
N THR A 231 10.49 17.06 -1.03
CA THR A 231 11.38 17.17 -2.19
C THR A 231 10.52 17.08 -3.44
N LEU A 232 10.43 18.17 -4.21
CA LEU A 232 9.67 18.18 -5.47
C LEU A 232 10.55 17.66 -6.62
N TYR A 233 10.05 16.62 -7.30
CA TYR A 233 10.59 16.17 -8.57
C TYR A 233 9.67 16.63 -9.71
N CYS A 234 10.26 17.27 -10.72
CA CYS A 234 9.58 17.79 -11.90
C CYS A 234 10.48 17.61 -13.14
N PRO A 235 9.95 17.28 -14.34
CA PRO A 235 10.77 17.26 -15.54
C PRO A 235 11.32 18.66 -15.80
N ARG A 236 12.64 18.80 -16.08
CA ARG A 236 13.30 20.10 -16.29
C ARG A 236 12.59 21.03 -17.26
N ALA A 237 12.03 20.47 -18.33
CA ALA A 237 11.30 21.25 -19.30
C ALA A 237 9.98 21.83 -18.76
N TYR A 238 9.54 21.43 -17.57
CA TYR A 238 8.26 21.80 -16.94
C TYR A 238 8.40 22.48 -15.59
N GLU A 239 9.58 23.00 -15.23
CA GLU A 239 9.79 23.73 -13.97
C GLU A 239 8.84 24.95 -13.85
N ARG A 240 8.63 25.67 -14.95
CA ARG A 240 7.68 26.78 -15.01
C ARG A 240 6.24 26.32 -14.77
N ASP A 241 5.88 25.18 -15.33
CA ASP A 241 4.55 24.57 -15.15
C ASP A 241 4.34 24.11 -13.70
N ALA A 242 5.40 23.58 -13.06
CA ALA A 242 5.35 23.21 -11.65
C ALA A 242 5.08 24.44 -10.75
N LEU A 243 5.71 25.59 -11.03
CA LEU A 243 5.44 26.84 -10.32
C LEU A 243 4.01 27.35 -10.54
N TYR A 244 3.41 27.07 -11.72
CA TYR A 244 2.00 27.37 -11.97
C TYR A 244 1.08 26.49 -11.12
N VAL A 245 1.40 25.19 -10.97
CA VAL A 245 0.60 24.24 -10.18
C VAL A 245 0.79 24.48 -8.69
N PHE A 246 2.04 24.56 -8.20
CA PHE A 246 2.37 24.72 -6.80
C PHE A 246 2.41 26.20 -6.39
N THR A 247 1.23 26.81 -6.40
CA THR A 247 1.07 28.18 -5.89
C THR A 247 1.32 28.24 -4.38
N PRO A 248 1.67 29.42 -3.79
CA PRO A 248 1.88 29.55 -2.35
C PRO A 248 0.73 28.99 -1.50
N ASP A 249 -0.52 29.21 -1.95
CA ASP A 249 -1.70 28.67 -1.26
C ASP A 249 -1.75 27.14 -1.28
N LEU A 250 -1.42 26.51 -2.42
CA LEU A 250 -1.38 25.04 -2.52
C LEU A 250 -0.22 24.47 -1.71
N MET A 251 0.94 25.14 -1.69
CA MET A 251 2.08 24.75 -0.87
C MET A 251 1.74 24.77 0.62
N ALA A 252 1.08 25.82 1.11
CA ALA A 252 0.60 25.89 2.49
C ALA A 252 -0.37 24.75 2.82
N LEU A 253 -1.36 24.48 1.96
CA LEU A 253 -2.29 23.37 2.15
C LEU A 253 -1.61 22.00 2.16
N LEU A 254 -0.58 21.79 1.33
CA LEU A 254 0.23 20.57 1.31
C LEU A 254 0.98 20.38 2.62
N ILE A 255 1.64 21.43 3.13
CA ILE A 255 2.36 21.39 4.40
C ILE A 255 1.41 21.04 5.54
N ASP A 256 0.28 21.75 5.63
CA ASP A 256 -0.66 21.61 6.75
C ASP A 256 -1.39 20.25 6.76
N ASN A 257 -1.71 19.72 5.59
CA ASN A 257 -2.63 18.58 5.47
C ASN A 257 -1.95 17.28 4.98
N ALA A 258 -0.98 17.39 4.08
CA ALA A 258 -0.40 16.24 3.38
C ALA A 258 1.04 15.90 3.78
N ALA A 259 1.70 16.70 4.61
CA ALA A 259 3.12 16.54 4.97
C ALA A 259 3.58 15.10 5.32
N PRO A 260 2.77 14.21 5.96
CA PRO A 260 3.15 12.82 6.23
C PRO A 260 3.00 11.88 5.03
N PHE A 261 2.50 12.35 3.90
CA PHE A 261 2.19 11.55 2.72
C PHE A 261 2.99 12.03 1.52
N ASP A 262 3.36 11.10 0.66
CA ASP A 262 3.86 11.45 -0.66
C ASP A 262 2.69 11.83 -1.57
N VAL A 263 2.91 12.79 -2.46
CA VAL A 263 1.89 13.22 -3.43
C VAL A 263 2.47 13.08 -4.84
N GLU A 264 1.73 12.44 -5.72
CA GLU A 264 2.09 12.29 -7.12
C GLU A 264 0.98 12.85 -8.01
N ILE A 265 1.36 13.68 -8.96
CA ILE A 265 0.50 14.12 -10.05
C ILE A 265 1.03 13.48 -11.33
N VAL A 266 0.21 12.69 -11.99
CA VAL A 266 0.59 11.99 -13.21
C VAL A 266 -0.62 11.84 -14.14
N ASP A 267 -0.46 12.24 -15.40
CA ASP A 267 -1.56 12.34 -16.33
C ASP A 267 -2.69 13.22 -15.73
N ASP A 268 -3.93 12.79 -15.74
CA ASP A 268 -5.07 13.45 -15.10
C ASP A 268 -5.42 12.87 -13.71
N TRP A 269 -4.39 12.52 -12.93
CA TRP A 269 -4.52 11.96 -11.59
C TRP A 269 -3.68 12.68 -10.57
N MET A 270 -4.24 12.83 -9.37
CA MET A 270 -3.50 13.12 -8.15
C MET A 270 -3.58 11.90 -7.22
N PHE A 271 -2.44 11.46 -6.74
CA PHE A 271 -2.31 10.42 -5.76
C PHE A 271 -1.75 10.95 -4.45
N VAL A 272 -2.19 10.37 -3.34
CA VAL A 272 -1.61 10.54 -2.01
C VAL A 272 -1.23 9.16 -1.51
N TYR A 273 0.03 8.97 -1.10
CA TYR A 273 0.56 7.68 -0.68
C TYR A 273 0.98 7.70 0.78
N SER A 274 0.74 6.58 1.44
CA SER A 274 1.29 6.25 2.75
C SER A 274 2.12 4.98 2.64
N ALA A 275 3.35 5.01 3.15
CA ALA A 275 4.21 3.82 3.24
C ALA A 275 3.67 2.75 4.21
N ARG A 276 2.56 3.01 4.85
CA ARG A 276 1.84 2.07 5.73
C ARG A 276 0.40 1.93 5.25
N PRO A 277 -0.17 0.72 5.34
CA PRO A 277 -1.56 0.51 5.02
C PRO A 277 -2.47 1.40 5.89
N PHE A 278 -3.54 1.89 5.32
CA PHE A 278 -4.57 2.60 6.06
C PHE A 278 -5.33 1.66 7.00
N VAL A 279 -5.57 2.10 8.23
CA VAL A 279 -6.45 1.41 9.18
C VAL A 279 -7.90 1.63 8.76
N SER A 280 -8.45 0.67 8.04
CA SER A 280 -9.68 0.82 7.24
C SER A 280 -10.97 1.13 8.01
N VAL A 281 -10.98 1.13 9.35
CA VAL A 281 -12.16 1.46 10.18
C VAL A 281 -11.90 2.63 11.13
N ASP A 282 -10.81 3.35 10.96
CA ASP A 282 -10.47 4.52 11.75
C ASP A 282 -11.13 5.78 11.15
N PRO A 283 -12.12 6.40 11.82
CA PRO A 283 -12.77 7.61 11.34
C PRO A 283 -11.80 8.79 11.19
N ALA A 284 -10.80 8.91 12.07
CA ALA A 284 -9.85 10.02 12.03
C ALA A 284 -8.99 9.97 10.75
N LEU A 285 -8.66 8.76 10.28
CA LEU A 285 -8.01 8.59 8.99
C LEU A 285 -8.86 9.13 7.84
N TYR A 286 -10.14 8.73 7.78
CA TYR A 286 -11.03 9.20 6.71
C TYR A 286 -11.29 10.69 6.78
N GLN A 287 -11.46 11.24 7.99
CA GLN A 287 -11.56 12.70 8.18
C GLN A 287 -10.37 13.42 7.57
N ARG A 288 -9.17 12.93 7.84
CA ARG A 288 -7.95 13.49 7.26
C ARG A 288 -7.89 13.33 5.74
N LEU A 289 -8.20 12.15 5.20
CA LEU A 289 -8.16 11.91 3.76
C LEU A 289 -9.19 12.75 3.01
N PHE A 290 -10.42 12.86 3.52
CA PHE A 290 -11.44 13.73 2.92
C PHE A 290 -11.09 15.21 3.07
N HIS A 291 -10.46 15.61 4.18
CA HIS A 291 -9.95 16.97 4.31
C HIS A 291 -8.86 17.29 3.27
N ILE A 292 -7.97 16.35 2.98
CA ILE A 292 -7.00 16.50 1.87
C ILE A 292 -7.73 16.62 0.52
N VAL A 293 -8.78 15.85 0.28
CA VAL A 293 -9.59 15.97 -0.96
C VAL A 293 -10.22 17.34 -1.08
N ASP A 294 -10.82 17.84 0.00
CA ASP A 294 -11.56 19.12 0.04
C ASP A 294 -10.63 20.36 0.03
N THR A 295 -9.36 20.19 0.36
CA THR A 295 -8.37 21.29 0.39
C THR A 295 -7.36 21.17 -0.73
N VAL A 296 -6.38 20.27 -0.58
CA VAL A 296 -5.31 20.03 -1.57
C VAL A 296 -5.90 19.57 -2.90
N GLY A 297 -6.85 18.61 -2.84
CA GLY A 297 -7.49 18.05 -4.02
C GLY A 297 -8.29 19.10 -4.80
N GLU A 298 -9.16 19.86 -4.14
CA GLU A 298 -9.97 20.90 -4.79
C GLU A 298 -9.08 21.99 -5.41
N LYS A 299 -8.02 22.41 -4.71
CA LYS A 299 -7.09 23.39 -5.24
C LYS A 299 -6.33 22.86 -6.45
N THR A 300 -5.86 21.61 -6.41
CA THR A 300 -5.16 20.97 -7.54
C THR A 300 -6.09 20.82 -8.76
N VAL A 301 -7.34 20.42 -8.52
CA VAL A 301 -8.37 20.36 -9.59
C VAL A 301 -8.54 21.71 -10.24
N ASN A 302 -8.73 22.78 -9.46
CA ASN A 302 -8.92 24.14 -9.98
C ASN A 302 -7.69 24.64 -10.78
N GLN A 303 -6.48 24.22 -10.40
CA GLN A 303 -5.27 24.53 -11.16
C GLN A 303 -5.21 23.70 -12.46
N SER A 304 -5.67 22.45 -12.44
CA SER A 304 -5.67 21.60 -13.63
C SER A 304 -6.69 22.04 -14.68
N ASP A 305 -7.83 22.57 -14.26
CA ASP A 305 -8.95 22.95 -15.17
C ASP A 305 -8.51 23.89 -16.30
N ARG A 306 -7.63 24.83 -16.00
CA ARG A 306 -7.14 25.86 -16.94
C ARG A 306 -5.79 25.54 -17.55
N TYR A 307 -5.19 24.44 -17.20
CA TYR A 307 -3.85 24.09 -17.67
C TYR A 307 -3.85 23.71 -19.15
N VAL A 308 -2.92 24.28 -19.90
CA VAL A 308 -2.63 23.95 -21.30
C VAL A 308 -1.13 23.82 -21.46
N ASP A 309 -0.65 22.69 -21.98
CA ASP A 309 0.77 22.47 -22.24
C ASP A 309 1.25 23.32 -23.43
N ASP A 310 2.16 24.26 -23.15
CA ASP A 310 2.73 25.17 -24.15
C ASP A 310 3.59 24.47 -25.18
N LYS A 311 4.01 23.24 -24.93
CA LYS A 311 4.93 22.45 -25.77
C LYS A 311 4.19 21.60 -26.81
N ILE A 312 2.84 21.67 -26.83
CA ILE A 312 2.02 21.02 -27.84
C ILE A 312 1.70 22.02 -28.97
N SER A 313 2.10 21.67 -30.18
CA SER A 313 2.00 22.55 -31.37
C SER A 313 0.55 22.81 -31.77
N GLU A 314 -0.35 21.87 -31.54
CA GLU A 314 -1.77 21.95 -31.91
C GLU A 314 -2.64 22.17 -30.67
N ARG A 315 -2.81 23.43 -30.29
CA ARG A 315 -3.64 23.83 -29.13
C ARG A 315 -5.12 23.74 -29.40
N ILE A 316 -5.52 23.80 -30.67
CA ILE A 316 -6.90 23.75 -31.14
C ILE A 316 -6.98 22.65 -32.20
N ASP A 317 -7.90 21.71 -32.04
CA ASP A 317 -8.22 20.75 -33.10
C ASP A 317 -8.72 21.50 -34.31
N PRO A 318 -7.99 21.48 -35.44
CA PRO A 318 -8.36 22.23 -36.64
C PRO A 318 -9.71 21.77 -37.25
N ARG A 319 -10.21 20.58 -36.87
CA ARG A 319 -11.47 20.02 -37.36
C ARG A 319 -12.68 20.45 -36.54
N THR A 320 -12.50 20.60 -35.22
CA THR A 320 -13.60 20.88 -34.29
C THR A 320 -13.60 22.31 -33.76
N GLY A 321 -12.48 23.03 -33.89
CA GLY A 321 -12.27 24.35 -33.26
C GLY A 321 -12.21 24.31 -31.74
N GLN A 322 -12.20 23.10 -31.14
CA GLN A 322 -12.14 22.91 -29.71
C GLN A 322 -10.68 22.82 -29.24
N LEU A 323 -10.46 23.15 -27.97
CA LEU A 323 -9.15 22.91 -27.30
C LEU A 323 -8.76 21.45 -27.52
N ALA A 324 -7.52 21.24 -27.92
CA ALA A 324 -6.91 19.92 -28.06
C ALA A 324 -7.18 19.08 -26.81
N PRO A 325 -7.35 17.75 -26.95
CA PRO A 325 -7.48 16.87 -25.81
C PRO A 325 -6.35 17.14 -24.81
N SER A 326 -6.67 16.98 -23.52
CA SER A 326 -5.72 17.20 -22.42
C SER A 326 -4.52 16.25 -22.54
N ILE A 327 -3.48 16.68 -23.27
CA ILE A 327 -2.30 15.89 -23.59
C ILE A 327 -1.07 16.63 -23.07
N ILE A 328 -0.15 15.90 -22.48
CA ILE A 328 1.19 16.38 -22.10
C ILE A 328 2.20 15.89 -23.14
N ALA A 329 3.11 16.74 -23.56
CA ALA A 329 4.19 16.34 -24.46
C ALA A 329 5.07 15.23 -23.84
N PRO A 330 5.71 14.36 -24.64
CA PRO A 330 6.41 13.15 -24.14
C PRO A 330 7.40 13.41 -23.03
N GLN A 331 8.11 14.55 -23.04
CA GLN A 331 9.09 14.93 -22.04
C GLN A 331 8.49 15.27 -20.67
N GLY A 332 7.19 15.59 -20.62
CA GLY A 332 6.46 15.88 -19.37
C GLY A 332 5.69 14.68 -18.81
N LYS A 333 5.51 13.62 -19.60
CA LYS A 333 4.63 12.49 -19.22
C LYS A 333 5.17 11.66 -18.08
N ARG A 334 6.50 11.51 -17.98
CA ARG A 334 7.11 10.66 -16.93
C ARG A 334 8.45 11.25 -16.49
N LEU A 335 8.67 11.21 -15.19
CA LEU A 335 9.96 11.51 -14.58
C LEU A 335 10.98 10.44 -14.96
N ARG A 336 12.23 10.86 -15.17
CA ARG A 336 13.35 9.95 -15.40
C ARG A 336 13.70 9.23 -14.10
N ARG A 337 13.91 7.92 -14.18
CA ARG A 337 14.36 7.12 -13.04
C ARG A 337 15.85 7.41 -12.75
N GLY A 338 16.16 7.56 -11.47
CA GLY A 338 17.53 7.65 -10.95
C GLY A 338 18.02 6.31 -10.42
N THR A 339 19.30 6.25 -10.08
CA THR A 339 19.88 5.11 -9.34
C THR A 339 19.59 5.28 -7.85
N SER A 340 19.03 4.25 -7.20
CA SER A 340 18.84 4.28 -5.75
C SER A 340 20.20 4.30 -5.04
N ILE A 341 20.30 5.04 -3.93
CA ILE A 341 21.51 5.08 -3.10
C ILE A 341 21.89 3.65 -2.63
N GLY A 342 20.88 2.81 -2.35
CA GLY A 342 21.10 1.40 -2.00
C GLY A 342 21.79 0.60 -3.11
N ALA A 343 21.43 0.82 -4.37
CA ALA A 343 22.11 0.17 -5.52
C ALA A 343 23.57 0.64 -5.64
N ILE A 344 23.83 1.94 -5.42
CA ILE A 344 25.19 2.49 -5.43
C ILE A 344 26.04 1.88 -4.30
N ILE A 345 25.49 1.78 -3.08
CA ILE A 345 26.19 1.18 -1.94
C ILE A 345 26.52 -0.29 -2.23
N ILE A 346 25.57 -1.06 -2.79
CA ILE A 346 25.80 -2.47 -3.16
C ILE A 346 26.90 -2.57 -4.21
N ILE A 347 26.88 -1.73 -5.25
CA ILE A 347 27.92 -1.73 -6.29
C ILE A 347 29.29 -1.39 -5.69
N VAL A 348 29.38 -0.41 -4.81
CA VAL A 348 30.64 -0.01 -4.16
C VAL A 348 31.15 -1.10 -3.21
N VAL A 349 30.28 -1.72 -2.41
CA VAL A 349 30.66 -2.78 -1.47
C VAL A 349 31.06 -4.05 -2.22
N VAL A 350 30.25 -4.50 -3.17
CA VAL A 350 30.56 -5.71 -3.98
C VAL A 350 31.77 -5.47 -4.88
N GLY A 351 31.84 -4.31 -5.54
CA GLY A 351 32.98 -3.91 -6.35
C GLY A 351 34.27 -3.82 -5.53
N GLY A 352 34.21 -3.22 -4.33
CA GLY A 352 35.33 -3.18 -3.39
C GLY A 352 35.78 -4.56 -2.93
N PHE A 353 34.82 -5.45 -2.59
CA PHE A 353 35.15 -6.84 -2.18
C PHE A 353 35.76 -7.68 -3.29
N VAL A 354 35.39 -7.43 -4.55
CA VAL A 354 35.92 -8.16 -5.72
C VAL A 354 37.25 -7.56 -6.21
N LEU A 355 37.39 -6.24 -6.23
CA LEU A 355 38.56 -5.55 -6.80
C LEU A 355 39.70 -5.42 -5.81
N LEU A 356 39.43 -5.26 -4.50
CA LEU A 356 40.48 -5.10 -3.49
C LEU A 356 41.45 -6.28 -3.41
N PRO A 357 41.01 -7.56 -3.42
CA PRO A 357 41.93 -8.70 -3.45
C PRO A 357 42.78 -8.79 -4.73
N GLN A 358 42.18 -8.39 -5.87
CA GLN A 358 42.88 -8.40 -7.16
C GLN A 358 43.97 -7.31 -7.23
N LEU A 359 43.67 -6.11 -6.69
CA LEU A 359 44.65 -5.02 -6.58
C LEU A 359 45.80 -5.36 -5.61
N LEU A 360 45.46 -5.96 -4.46
CA LEU A 360 46.47 -6.40 -3.48
C LEU A 360 47.32 -7.53 -4.05
N GLY A 361 46.77 -8.43 -4.86
CA GLY A 361 47.50 -9.48 -5.57
C GLY A 361 48.48 -8.94 -6.61
N MET A 362 48.10 -7.89 -7.35
CA MET A 362 48.98 -7.21 -8.31
C MET A 362 50.15 -6.46 -7.62
N VAL A 363 49.87 -5.76 -6.51
CA VAL A 363 50.90 -5.04 -5.75
C VAL A 363 51.89 -6.03 -5.13
N GLY A 364 51.42 -7.21 -4.67
CA GLY A 364 52.32 -8.26 -4.17
C GLY A 364 53.20 -8.94 -5.23
N MET A 365 52.86 -8.85 -6.52
CA MET A 365 53.68 -9.33 -7.63
C MET A 365 54.73 -8.33 -8.12
N ILE A 366 54.53 -7.03 -7.90
CA ILE A 366 55.46 -5.96 -8.31
C ILE A 366 56.58 -5.78 -7.25
N GLY A 367 56.38 -6.29 -6.04
CA GLY A 367 57.34 -6.19 -4.93
C GLY A 367 58.27 -7.41 -4.75
N ARG A 368 58.34 -8.29 -5.73
CA ARG A 368 59.32 -9.40 -5.76
C ARG A 368 60.26 -9.20 -7.01
#